data_0bd87f8436fac77df8ac7174be853f9a
#
_entry.id   0bd87f8436fac77df8ac7174be853f9a
#
_cell.length_a   1.000
_cell.length_b   1.000
_cell.length_c   1.000
_cell.angle_alpha   90.00
_cell.angle_beta   90.00
_cell.angle_gamma   90.00
#
_symmetry.space_group_name_H-M   'P 1'
#
loop_
_entity.id
_entity.type
_entity.pdbx_description
1 polymer ?
#
loop_
_entity_poly.entity_id
_entity_poly.type
_entity_poly.pdbx_seq_one_letter_code
_entity_poly.pdbx_strand_id
1 'polypeptide(L)'
;MTGYQTKITRIRAQLASEGAAGALLSTPDNIFYATGFSSVMDGWHLVEPIAAVFVPTATASPVVLILPEASVISPIVSERGGHPVHFDRLATFDMLNFCETARAEDAHLALPDDLLAELGDVMEQVEGQCEPDIVQSIAACLSRHVSKEEQILFDDLRVAARVEALTRQASGDALDVMFAARAVKTADELDTLRESGQVADAIMSYTISQLGVGKSWGEVEKQVAHFMINHDVDPLPGSPMLFGGAYDLVFRPDLFRTPVS
;
A
#
# COMPACT_ATOMS: atom_id res chain seq x y z
N MET A 1 19.24 13.90 -3.50
CA MET A 1 18.65 12.68 -2.93
C MET A 1 17.20 12.70 -3.35
N THR A 2 16.70 11.64 -3.96
CA THR A 2 15.28 11.54 -4.36
C THR A 2 14.39 11.46 -3.12
N GLY A 3 13.09 11.77 -3.25
CA GLY A 3 12.14 11.66 -2.13
C GLY A 3 12.15 10.25 -1.50
N TYR A 4 12.22 9.20 -2.34
CA TYR A 4 12.37 7.82 -1.92
C TYR A 4 13.60 7.57 -1.05
N GLN A 5 14.80 7.95 -1.53
CA GLN A 5 16.04 7.76 -0.78
C GLN A 5 16.01 8.45 0.60
N THR A 6 15.36 9.60 0.68
CA THR A 6 15.16 10.31 1.94
C THR A 6 14.27 9.49 2.90
N LYS A 7 13.18 8.90 2.41
CA LYS A 7 12.26 8.07 3.21
C LYS A 7 12.97 6.82 3.74
N ILE A 8 13.65 6.07 2.88
CA ILE A 8 14.41 4.87 3.29
C ILE A 8 15.52 5.23 4.28
N THR A 9 16.25 6.34 4.07
CA THR A 9 17.27 6.79 5.02
C THR A 9 16.69 7.08 6.40
N ARG A 10 15.50 7.67 6.47
CA ARG A 10 14.80 7.93 7.74
C ARG A 10 14.38 6.64 8.44
N ILE A 11 13.77 5.70 7.70
CA ILE A 11 13.41 4.39 8.26
C ILE A 11 14.66 3.72 8.84
N ARG A 12 15.75 3.64 8.07
CA ARG A 12 17.01 3.03 8.51
C ARG A 12 17.60 3.70 9.75
N ALA A 13 17.52 5.02 9.84
CA ALA A 13 17.99 5.76 11.01
C ALA A 13 17.20 5.42 12.28
N GLN A 14 15.87 5.30 12.17
CA GLN A 14 15.02 4.89 13.30
C GLN A 14 15.27 3.42 13.68
N LEU A 15 15.40 2.53 12.71
CA LEU A 15 15.73 1.12 12.97
C LEU A 15 17.07 0.97 13.69
N ALA A 16 18.08 1.75 13.28
CA ALA A 16 19.38 1.75 13.93
C ALA A 16 19.31 2.23 15.39
N SER A 17 18.44 3.21 15.70
CA SER A 17 18.23 3.68 17.08
C SER A 17 17.58 2.63 17.97
N GLU A 18 16.77 1.75 17.40
CA GLU A 18 16.14 0.61 18.11
C GLU A 18 17.04 -0.64 18.15
N GLY A 19 18.20 -0.62 17.49
CA GLY A 19 19.10 -1.78 17.41
C GLY A 19 18.53 -2.93 16.57
N ALA A 20 17.51 -2.68 15.74
CA ALA A 20 16.90 -3.68 14.88
C ALA A 20 17.68 -3.87 13.57
N ALA A 21 17.73 -5.08 13.04
CA ALA A 21 18.38 -5.39 11.76
C ALA A 21 17.57 -4.92 10.55
N GLY A 22 16.27 -4.74 10.70
CA GLY A 22 15.39 -4.25 9.65
C GLY A 22 13.93 -4.18 10.08
N ALA A 23 13.09 -3.68 9.18
CA ALA A 23 11.65 -3.75 9.32
C ALA A 23 11.02 -4.54 8.18
N LEU A 24 10.00 -5.33 8.51
CA LEU A 24 9.07 -5.90 7.56
C LEU A 24 7.76 -5.13 7.65
N LEU A 25 7.39 -4.49 6.55
CA LEU A 25 6.20 -3.67 6.43
C LEU A 25 5.21 -4.38 5.52
N SER A 26 3.99 -4.58 5.99
CA SER A 26 2.93 -5.31 5.29
C SER A 26 1.61 -4.55 5.25
N THR A 27 1.54 -3.38 5.91
CA THR A 27 0.40 -2.49 5.78
C THR A 27 0.52 -1.63 4.52
N PRO A 28 -0.56 -1.43 3.73
CA PRO A 28 -0.52 -0.69 2.47
C PRO A 28 0.15 0.69 2.58
N ASP A 29 -0.19 1.46 3.62
CA ASP A 29 0.37 2.80 3.84
C ASP A 29 1.89 2.80 4.02
N ASN A 30 2.42 1.80 4.74
CA ASN A 30 3.85 1.70 5.00
C ASN A 30 4.61 1.13 3.81
N ILE A 31 4.01 0.19 3.06
CA ILE A 31 4.56 -0.29 1.78
C ILE A 31 4.66 0.89 0.81
N PHE A 32 3.57 1.65 0.64
CA PHE A 32 3.56 2.83 -0.23
C PHE A 32 4.60 3.88 0.20
N TYR A 33 4.70 4.17 1.51
CA TYR A 33 5.69 5.10 2.02
C TYR A 33 7.12 4.66 1.69
N ALA A 34 7.42 3.37 1.86
CA ALA A 34 8.75 2.81 1.66
C ALA A 34 9.13 2.62 0.20
N THR A 35 8.17 2.37 -0.71
CA THR A 35 8.46 1.95 -2.08
C THR A 35 7.73 2.75 -3.16
N GLY A 36 6.63 3.41 -2.84
CA GLY A 36 5.68 3.95 -3.82
C GLY A 36 4.72 2.90 -4.39
N PHE A 37 4.85 1.63 -4.01
CA PHE A 37 3.96 0.57 -4.48
C PHE A 37 2.60 0.64 -3.80
N SER A 38 1.55 0.51 -4.60
CA SER A 38 0.18 0.31 -4.15
C SER A 38 -0.48 -0.76 -5.03
N SER A 39 -1.27 -1.62 -4.42
CA SER A 39 -1.98 -2.68 -5.13
C SER A 39 -3.43 -2.28 -5.36
N VAL A 40 -3.98 -2.64 -6.52
CA VAL A 40 -5.43 -2.52 -6.77
C VAL A 40 -6.27 -3.31 -5.76
N MET A 41 -5.67 -4.30 -5.10
CA MET A 41 -6.33 -5.11 -4.09
C MET A 41 -6.31 -4.50 -2.69
N ASP A 42 -5.56 -3.41 -2.46
CA ASP A 42 -5.50 -2.75 -1.14
C ASP A 42 -6.88 -2.30 -0.65
N GLY A 43 -7.77 -1.91 -1.60
CA GLY A 43 -9.15 -1.56 -1.33
C GLY A 43 -10.10 -2.73 -1.02
N TRP A 44 -9.65 -3.98 -1.16
CA TRP A 44 -10.52 -5.17 -0.94
C TRP A 44 -10.59 -5.61 0.53
N HIS A 45 -9.86 -4.93 1.42
CA HIS A 45 -9.82 -5.23 2.86
C HIS A 45 -9.60 -6.70 3.18
N LEU A 46 -8.66 -7.32 2.49
CA LEU A 46 -8.29 -8.72 2.73
C LEU A 46 -7.73 -8.88 4.14
N VAL A 47 -8.00 -10.02 4.74
CA VAL A 47 -7.52 -10.34 6.10
C VAL A 47 -6.00 -10.53 6.12
N GLU A 48 -5.45 -11.06 5.02
CA GLU A 48 -4.02 -11.27 4.83
C GLU A 48 -3.42 -10.16 3.98
N PRO A 49 -2.18 -9.73 4.26
CA PRO A 49 -1.50 -8.78 3.40
C PRO A 49 -1.25 -9.41 2.02
N ILE A 50 -1.36 -8.60 1.00
CA ILE A 50 -1.16 -9.00 -0.40
C ILE A 50 0.22 -8.61 -0.93
N ALA A 51 0.96 -7.84 -0.15
CA ALA A 51 2.34 -7.45 -0.41
C ALA A 51 3.05 -7.21 0.91
N ALA A 52 4.38 -7.19 0.86
CA ALA A 52 5.22 -6.74 1.96
C ALA A 52 6.49 -6.11 1.42
N VAL A 53 7.19 -5.35 2.26
CA VAL A 53 8.53 -4.85 1.95
C VAL A 53 9.46 -5.07 3.13
N PHE A 54 10.63 -5.62 2.87
CA PHE A 54 11.72 -5.69 3.83
C PHE A 54 12.66 -4.51 3.63
N VAL A 55 12.81 -3.69 4.67
CA VAL A 55 13.74 -2.57 4.70
C VAL A 55 14.85 -2.89 5.69
N PRO A 56 16.05 -3.26 5.24
CA PRO A 56 17.19 -3.54 6.13
C PRO A 56 17.77 -2.26 6.71
N THR A 57 18.28 -2.33 7.95
CA THR A 57 19.01 -1.23 8.59
C THR A 57 20.34 -0.96 7.89
N ALA A 58 21.04 -2.03 7.48
CA ALA A 58 22.29 -1.94 6.77
C ALA A 58 22.09 -1.34 5.36
N THR A 59 22.81 -0.26 5.05
CA THR A 59 22.68 0.45 3.77
C THR A 59 23.18 -0.35 2.56
N ALA A 60 24.05 -1.33 2.77
CA ALA A 60 24.53 -2.22 1.71
C ALA A 60 23.55 -3.37 1.39
N SER A 61 22.57 -3.62 2.24
CA SER A 61 21.57 -4.67 2.02
C SER A 61 20.39 -4.12 1.21
N PRO A 62 19.80 -4.94 0.29
CA PRO A 62 18.75 -4.51 -0.60
C PRO A 62 17.42 -4.29 0.12
N VAL A 63 16.64 -3.32 -0.35
CA VAL A 63 15.21 -3.24 -0.06
C VAL A 63 14.49 -4.27 -0.93
N VAL A 64 13.76 -5.19 -0.31
CA VAL A 64 13.10 -6.30 -1.01
C VAL A 64 11.60 -6.10 -0.99
N LEU A 65 10.99 -5.94 -2.16
CA LEU A 65 9.54 -5.91 -2.30
C LEU A 65 9.04 -7.35 -2.51
N ILE A 66 8.01 -7.75 -1.76
CA ILE A 66 7.45 -9.12 -1.76
C ILE A 66 6.05 -9.04 -2.34
N LEU A 67 5.82 -9.68 -3.47
CA LEU A 67 4.58 -9.61 -4.25
C LEU A 67 4.08 -11.00 -4.65
N PRO A 68 2.76 -11.13 -4.92
CA PRO A 68 2.27 -12.26 -5.69
C PRO A 68 3.00 -12.35 -7.03
N GLU A 69 3.35 -13.55 -7.50
CA GLU A 69 4.00 -13.74 -8.80
C GLU A 69 3.19 -13.11 -9.94
N ALA A 70 1.87 -13.24 -9.90
CA ALA A 70 0.96 -12.61 -10.85
C ALA A 70 0.99 -11.06 -10.84
N SER A 71 1.54 -10.45 -9.79
CA SER A 71 1.62 -8.99 -9.62
C SER A 71 2.99 -8.40 -9.96
N VAL A 72 3.95 -9.20 -10.42
CA VAL A 72 5.31 -8.72 -10.77
C VAL A 72 5.29 -7.66 -11.89
N ILE A 73 4.28 -7.66 -12.73
CA ILE A 73 4.07 -6.63 -13.76
C ILE A 73 3.61 -5.27 -13.18
N SER A 74 3.03 -5.26 -11.98
CA SER A 74 2.40 -4.05 -11.41
C SER A 74 3.37 -2.88 -11.21
N PRO A 75 4.61 -3.06 -10.74
CA PRO A 75 5.61 -2.00 -10.69
C PRO A 75 5.86 -1.32 -12.03
N ILE A 76 5.94 -2.09 -13.12
CA ILE A 76 6.17 -1.59 -14.48
C ILE A 76 4.98 -0.73 -14.93
N VAL A 77 3.76 -1.25 -14.73
CA VAL A 77 2.53 -0.53 -15.09
C VAL A 77 2.41 0.76 -14.30
N SER A 78 2.75 0.73 -13.01
CA SER A 78 2.75 1.90 -12.14
C SER A 78 3.74 2.96 -12.63
N GLU A 79 4.97 2.57 -12.97
CA GLU A 79 5.99 3.48 -13.50
C GLU A 79 5.58 4.10 -14.84
N ARG A 80 5.01 3.34 -15.76
CA ARG A 80 4.44 3.84 -17.01
C ARG A 80 3.29 4.82 -16.79
N GLY A 81 2.55 4.65 -15.69
CA GLY A 81 1.51 5.58 -15.21
C GLY A 81 2.05 6.85 -14.53
N GLY A 82 3.37 7.01 -14.41
CA GLY A 82 4.01 8.15 -13.76
C GLY A 82 4.18 7.99 -12.24
N HIS A 83 3.97 6.78 -11.72
CA HIS A 83 4.09 6.44 -10.29
C HIS A 83 5.24 5.45 -10.07
N PRO A 84 6.50 5.91 -9.98
CA PRO A 84 7.65 5.02 -9.90
C PRO A 84 7.62 4.21 -8.60
N VAL A 85 7.92 2.92 -8.72
CA VAL A 85 8.08 1.99 -7.60
C VAL A 85 9.55 1.71 -7.39
N HIS A 86 10.00 1.77 -6.15
CA HIS A 86 11.40 1.68 -5.77
C HIS A 86 11.68 0.46 -4.90
N PHE A 87 12.53 -0.42 -5.39
CA PHE A 87 13.06 -1.59 -4.68
C PHE A 87 14.39 -1.99 -5.31
N ASP A 88 15.16 -2.81 -4.62
CA ASP A 88 16.43 -3.33 -5.13
C ASP A 88 16.27 -4.79 -5.58
N ARG A 89 15.38 -5.55 -4.94
CA ARG A 89 15.07 -6.95 -5.23
C ARG A 89 13.58 -7.23 -5.07
N LEU A 90 13.12 -8.29 -5.72
CA LEU A 90 11.79 -8.85 -5.57
C LEU A 90 11.87 -10.24 -4.94
N ALA A 91 10.88 -10.58 -4.10
CA ALA A 91 10.57 -11.95 -3.73
C ALA A 91 9.11 -12.23 -4.10
N THR A 92 8.81 -13.45 -4.50
CA THR A 92 7.48 -13.79 -4.99
C THR A 92 6.84 -14.92 -4.20
N PHE A 93 5.51 -14.95 -4.24
CA PHE A 93 4.71 -16.03 -3.67
C PHE A 93 3.49 -16.33 -4.55
N ASP A 94 2.98 -17.54 -4.42
CA ASP A 94 1.80 -17.98 -5.14
C ASP A 94 0.53 -17.42 -4.48
N MET A 95 -0.16 -16.59 -5.22
CA MET A 95 -1.45 -16.06 -4.85
C MET A 95 -2.23 -15.79 -6.13
N LEU A 96 -3.33 -16.51 -6.33
CA LEU A 96 -4.18 -16.35 -7.51
C LEU A 96 -3.49 -16.71 -8.84
N ASN A 97 -3.35 -17.98 -9.13
CA ASN A 97 -2.97 -18.47 -10.46
C ASN A 97 -4.07 -18.18 -11.49
N PHE A 98 -4.07 -16.97 -12.06
CA PHE A 98 -4.98 -16.62 -13.16
C PHE A 98 -4.51 -17.12 -14.52
N CYS A 99 -3.29 -17.61 -14.64
CA CYS A 99 -2.67 -18.00 -15.89
C CYS A 99 -2.36 -19.48 -15.94
N GLU A 100 -3.36 -20.31 -16.19
CA GLU A 100 -3.07 -21.51 -16.95
C GLU A 100 -2.70 -21.08 -18.36
N THR A 101 -1.48 -21.42 -18.77
CA THR A 101 -0.86 -21.28 -20.09
C THR A 101 -1.76 -20.70 -21.17
N ALA A 102 -1.43 -19.48 -21.62
CA ALA A 102 -1.99 -18.90 -22.83
C ALA A 102 -1.93 -19.92 -23.98
N ARG A 103 -3.08 -20.30 -24.52
CA ARG A 103 -3.12 -21.16 -25.70
C ARG A 103 -2.61 -20.37 -26.90
N ALA A 104 -2.01 -21.04 -27.87
CA ALA A 104 -1.53 -20.38 -29.09
C ALA A 104 -2.64 -19.59 -29.83
N GLU A 105 -3.90 -19.97 -29.64
CA GLU A 105 -5.09 -19.27 -30.15
C GLU A 105 -5.39 -17.97 -29.41
N ASP A 106 -4.81 -17.74 -28.23
CA ASP A 106 -4.96 -16.53 -27.41
C ASP A 106 -3.83 -15.50 -27.68
N ALA A 107 -3.12 -15.63 -28.79
CA ALA A 107 -2.00 -14.72 -29.14
C ALA A 107 -2.41 -13.23 -29.20
N HIS A 108 -3.70 -12.92 -29.38
CA HIS A 108 -4.23 -11.56 -29.30
C HIS A 108 -4.23 -10.97 -27.88
N LEU A 109 -4.05 -11.81 -26.85
CA LEU A 109 -3.88 -11.40 -25.45
C LEU A 109 -2.41 -11.30 -25.05
N ALA A 110 -1.48 -11.52 -25.98
CA ALA A 110 -0.06 -11.39 -25.69
C ALA A 110 0.27 -9.96 -25.26
N LEU A 111 1.13 -9.85 -24.25
CA LEU A 111 1.65 -8.56 -23.83
C LEU A 111 2.48 -7.93 -24.95
N PRO A 112 2.48 -6.59 -25.08
CA PRO A 112 3.38 -5.89 -26.02
C PRO A 112 4.86 -6.26 -25.80
N ASP A 113 5.65 -6.33 -26.88
CA ASP A 113 7.06 -6.75 -26.81
C ASP A 113 7.91 -5.88 -25.89
N ASP A 114 7.64 -4.58 -25.84
CA ASP A 114 8.31 -3.64 -24.94
C ASP A 114 8.00 -3.93 -23.47
N LEU A 115 6.77 -4.29 -23.15
CA LEU A 115 6.36 -4.68 -21.82
C LEU A 115 6.95 -6.04 -21.42
N LEU A 116 7.07 -6.97 -22.36
CA LEU A 116 7.73 -8.25 -22.12
C LEU A 116 9.23 -8.08 -21.85
N ALA A 117 9.89 -7.14 -22.53
CA ALA A 117 11.30 -6.83 -22.26
C ALA A 117 11.48 -6.25 -20.85
N GLU A 118 10.68 -5.26 -20.47
CA GLU A 118 10.71 -4.69 -19.09
C GLU A 118 10.39 -5.74 -18.04
N LEU A 119 9.45 -6.64 -18.31
CA LEU A 119 9.13 -7.75 -17.40
C LEU A 119 10.35 -8.68 -17.24
N GLY A 120 11.09 -8.94 -18.34
CA GLY A 120 12.35 -9.69 -18.28
C GLY A 120 13.35 -9.04 -17.32
N ASP A 121 13.57 -7.73 -17.44
CA ASP A 121 14.48 -6.97 -16.58
C ASP A 121 14.05 -7.00 -15.10
N VAL A 122 12.75 -6.95 -14.83
CA VAL A 122 12.20 -7.05 -13.46
C VAL A 122 12.35 -8.47 -12.92
N MET A 123 12.15 -9.49 -13.76
CA MET A 123 12.34 -10.90 -13.36
C MET A 123 13.78 -11.22 -12.99
N GLU A 124 14.78 -10.53 -13.55
CA GLU A 124 16.18 -10.66 -13.14
C GLU A 124 16.44 -10.15 -11.71
N GLN A 125 15.55 -9.32 -11.18
CA GLN A 125 15.63 -8.83 -9.80
C GLN A 125 14.95 -9.78 -8.79
N VAL A 126 14.23 -10.81 -9.27
CA VAL A 126 13.58 -11.80 -8.40
C VAL A 126 14.63 -12.68 -7.74
N GLU A 127 14.59 -12.73 -6.41
CA GLU A 127 15.46 -13.58 -5.61
C GLU A 127 14.73 -14.81 -5.08
N GLY A 128 15.42 -15.94 -5.11
CA GLY A 128 14.89 -17.20 -4.62
C GLY A 128 13.88 -17.85 -5.57
N GLN A 129 12.95 -18.57 -5.02
CA GLN A 129 11.86 -19.23 -5.74
C GLN A 129 10.53 -18.58 -5.36
N CYS A 130 9.50 -18.82 -6.16
CA CYS A 130 8.13 -18.48 -5.78
C CYS A 130 7.70 -19.36 -4.60
N GLU A 131 7.39 -18.74 -3.47
CA GLU A 131 6.99 -19.45 -2.27
C GLU A 131 5.47 -19.70 -2.25
N PRO A 132 4.98 -20.70 -1.52
CA PRO A 132 3.56 -21.05 -1.53
C PRO A 132 2.62 -19.96 -0.99
N ASP A 133 3.10 -19.08 -0.10
CA ASP A 133 2.34 -17.97 0.48
C ASP A 133 3.27 -16.83 0.93
N ILE A 134 2.65 -15.70 1.26
CA ILE A 134 3.39 -14.50 1.67
C ILE A 134 4.23 -14.73 2.93
N VAL A 135 3.77 -15.54 3.90
CA VAL A 135 4.49 -15.76 5.16
C VAL A 135 5.75 -16.57 4.91
N GLN A 136 5.68 -17.57 4.03
CA GLN A 136 6.84 -18.35 3.60
C GLN A 136 7.81 -17.49 2.78
N SER A 137 7.31 -16.62 1.91
CA SER A 137 8.15 -15.68 1.15
C SER A 137 8.87 -14.69 2.07
N ILE A 138 8.18 -14.14 3.07
CA ILE A 138 8.80 -13.30 4.10
C ILE A 138 9.88 -14.09 4.85
N ALA A 139 9.58 -15.29 5.32
CA ALA A 139 10.53 -16.14 6.05
C ALA A 139 11.78 -16.43 5.21
N ALA A 140 11.59 -16.75 3.92
CA ALA A 140 12.69 -16.98 2.98
C ALA A 140 13.52 -15.72 2.73
N CYS A 141 12.89 -14.57 2.56
CA CYS A 141 13.55 -13.27 2.43
C CYS A 141 14.41 -12.97 3.68
N LEU A 142 13.82 -13.04 4.87
CA LEU A 142 14.54 -12.78 6.13
C LEU A 142 15.71 -13.74 6.31
N SER A 143 15.57 -15.03 5.97
CA SER A 143 16.66 -16.00 6.10
C SER A 143 17.85 -15.72 5.18
N ARG A 144 17.67 -14.99 4.08
CA ARG A 144 18.75 -14.57 3.17
C ARG A 144 19.48 -13.32 3.64
N HIS A 145 18.78 -12.42 4.31
CA HIS A 145 19.28 -11.06 4.55
C HIS A 145 19.59 -10.77 6.02
N VAL A 146 19.11 -11.60 6.96
CA VAL A 146 19.21 -11.33 8.40
C VAL A 146 19.67 -12.58 9.13
N SER A 147 20.55 -12.43 10.12
CA SER A 147 20.91 -13.56 10.98
C SER A 147 19.81 -13.85 12.02
N LYS A 148 19.75 -15.11 12.49
CA LYS A 148 18.66 -15.54 13.39
C LYS A 148 18.68 -14.89 14.77
N GLU A 149 19.81 -14.32 15.15
CA GLU A 149 20.02 -13.65 16.44
C GLU A 149 19.57 -12.18 16.40
N GLU A 150 19.35 -11.64 15.20
CA GLU A 150 18.97 -10.23 15.01
C GLU A 150 17.46 -10.06 15.10
N GLN A 151 17.03 -8.94 15.65
CA GLN A 151 15.62 -8.59 15.77
C GLN A 151 15.09 -7.90 14.51
N ILE A 152 13.90 -8.28 14.07
CA ILE A 152 13.14 -7.63 13.00
C ILE A 152 11.89 -6.98 13.59
N LEU A 153 11.60 -5.75 13.17
CA LEU A 153 10.39 -5.05 13.53
C LEU A 153 9.32 -5.23 12.45
N PHE A 154 8.07 -5.40 12.88
CA PHE A 154 6.92 -5.61 11.99
C PHE A 154 5.86 -4.54 12.26
N ASP A 155 5.22 -4.05 11.22
CA ASP A 155 4.10 -3.12 11.33
C ASP A 155 2.73 -3.85 11.52
N ASP A 156 2.68 -5.16 11.28
CA ASP A 156 1.55 -6.03 11.61
C ASP A 156 2.02 -7.20 12.48
N LEU A 157 1.66 -7.16 13.76
CA LEU A 157 2.05 -8.18 14.71
C LEU A 157 1.38 -9.56 14.46
N ARG A 158 0.31 -9.61 13.65
CA ARG A 158 -0.30 -10.87 13.23
C ARG A 158 0.62 -11.59 12.23
N VAL A 159 1.22 -10.82 11.32
CA VAL A 159 2.24 -11.34 10.38
C VAL A 159 3.49 -11.74 11.14
N ALA A 160 3.95 -10.89 12.07
CA ALA A 160 5.08 -11.18 12.95
C ALA A 160 4.95 -12.54 13.63
N ALA A 161 3.82 -12.81 14.28
CA ALA A 161 3.58 -14.07 15.00
C ALA A 161 3.66 -15.31 14.09
N ARG A 162 3.17 -15.20 12.84
CA ARG A 162 3.22 -16.31 11.86
C ARG A 162 4.65 -16.54 11.36
N VAL A 163 5.39 -15.47 11.07
CA VAL A 163 6.78 -15.54 10.62
C VAL A 163 7.67 -16.08 11.73
N GLU A 164 7.50 -15.62 12.97
CA GLU A 164 8.24 -16.10 14.14
C GLU A 164 8.00 -17.59 14.38
N ALA A 165 6.78 -18.09 14.20
CA ALA A 165 6.46 -19.51 14.30
C ALA A 165 7.27 -20.37 13.30
N LEU A 166 7.59 -19.84 12.10
CA LEU A 166 8.39 -20.53 11.08
C LEU A 166 9.90 -20.37 11.31
N THR A 167 10.35 -19.15 11.60
CA THR A 167 11.78 -18.80 11.61
C THR A 167 12.41 -18.86 12.99
N ARG A 168 11.60 -18.71 14.05
CA ARG A 168 12.03 -18.49 15.44
C ARG A 168 12.92 -17.25 15.62
N GLN A 169 12.80 -16.30 14.70
CA GLN A 169 13.50 -15.03 14.77
C GLN A 169 12.77 -14.08 15.71
N ALA A 170 13.52 -13.32 16.52
CA ALA A 170 12.92 -12.35 17.43
C ALA A 170 12.20 -11.25 16.64
N SER A 171 10.95 -11.00 16.99
CA SER A 171 10.13 -9.96 16.39
C SER A 171 9.84 -8.82 17.39
N GLY A 172 9.55 -7.63 16.87
CA GLY A 172 9.15 -6.45 17.62
C GLY A 172 8.17 -5.60 16.81
N ASP A 173 7.66 -4.53 17.42
CA ASP A 173 6.71 -3.60 16.81
C ASP A 173 7.45 -2.47 16.08
N ALA A 174 7.10 -2.23 14.81
CA ALA A 174 7.64 -1.14 14.00
C ALA A 174 6.83 0.17 14.09
N LEU A 175 5.77 0.21 14.89
CA LEU A 175 4.82 1.33 14.93
C LEU A 175 5.53 2.67 15.19
N ASP A 176 6.31 2.74 16.26
CA ASP A 176 7.00 3.98 16.66
C ASP A 176 8.08 4.38 15.64
N VAL A 177 8.80 3.41 15.07
CA VAL A 177 9.77 3.61 13.98
C VAL A 177 9.10 4.25 12.78
N MET A 178 7.97 3.71 12.34
CA MET A 178 7.24 4.23 11.17
C MET A 178 6.60 5.59 11.45
N PHE A 179 6.06 5.83 12.64
CA PHE A 179 5.57 7.15 13.02
C PHE A 179 6.69 8.19 13.02
N ALA A 180 7.84 7.89 13.61
CA ALA A 180 8.97 8.80 13.63
C ALA A 180 9.52 9.08 12.23
N ALA A 181 9.65 8.05 11.37
CA ALA A 181 10.12 8.21 9.99
C ALA A 181 9.18 9.09 9.15
N ARG A 182 7.85 8.96 9.36
CA ARG A 182 6.80 9.70 8.64
C ARG A 182 6.47 11.06 9.25
N ALA A 183 6.95 11.37 10.47
CA ALA A 183 6.61 12.61 11.18
C ALA A 183 7.04 13.86 10.40
N VAL A 184 8.26 13.87 9.87
CA VAL A 184 8.79 14.99 9.07
C VAL A 184 8.58 14.71 7.59
N LYS A 185 7.76 15.54 6.93
CA LYS A 185 7.40 15.37 5.52
C LYS A 185 8.55 15.82 4.60
N THR A 186 8.68 15.18 3.44
CA THR A 186 9.52 15.68 2.34
C THR A 186 8.82 16.86 1.65
N ALA A 187 9.53 17.58 0.77
CA ALA A 187 8.93 18.66 0.00
C ALA A 187 7.78 18.14 -0.88
N ASP A 188 8.00 17.02 -1.58
CA ASP A 188 7.01 16.39 -2.46
C ASP A 188 5.77 15.93 -1.67
N GLU A 189 5.96 15.36 -0.47
CA GLU A 189 4.84 15.00 0.41
C GLU A 189 4.05 16.23 0.87
N LEU A 190 4.73 17.36 1.15
CA LEU A 190 4.05 18.60 1.51
C LEU A 190 3.23 19.16 0.35
N ASP A 191 3.72 19.06 -0.87
CA ASP A 191 3.01 19.54 -2.05
C ASP A 191 1.76 18.67 -2.30
N THR A 192 1.89 17.35 -2.25
CA THR A 192 0.75 16.42 -2.33
C THR A 192 -0.28 16.68 -1.23
N LEU A 193 0.15 16.94 0.01
CA LEU A 193 -0.77 17.26 1.11
C LEU A 193 -1.49 18.59 0.89
N ARG A 194 -0.83 19.59 0.30
CA ARG A 194 -1.48 20.88 -0.06
C ARG A 194 -2.53 20.70 -1.15
N GLU A 195 -2.21 19.95 -2.20
CA GLU A 195 -3.15 19.63 -3.26
C GLU A 195 -4.37 18.86 -2.72
N SER A 196 -4.12 17.84 -1.90
CA SER A 196 -5.19 17.09 -1.22
C SER A 196 -6.07 17.98 -0.35
N GLY A 197 -5.45 18.96 0.35
CA GLY A 197 -6.18 19.95 1.14
C GLY A 197 -7.08 20.84 0.28
N GLN A 198 -6.60 21.30 -0.88
CA GLN A 198 -7.40 22.11 -1.81
C GLN A 198 -8.60 21.32 -2.36
N VAL A 199 -8.39 20.05 -2.71
CA VAL A 199 -9.46 19.17 -3.17
C VAL A 199 -10.48 18.94 -2.06
N ALA A 200 -10.03 18.69 -0.82
CA ALA A 200 -10.92 18.53 0.33
C ALA A 200 -11.77 19.80 0.58
N ASP A 201 -11.19 20.99 0.47
CA ASP A 201 -11.91 22.26 0.58
C ASP A 201 -12.95 22.43 -0.53
N ALA A 202 -12.63 22.04 -1.76
CA ALA A 202 -13.57 22.08 -2.88
C ALA A 202 -14.74 21.10 -2.66
N ILE A 203 -14.47 19.88 -2.21
CA ILE A 203 -15.49 18.88 -1.88
C ILE A 203 -16.39 19.40 -0.75
N MET A 204 -15.84 19.98 0.30
CA MET A 204 -16.60 20.56 1.40
C MET A 204 -17.49 21.70 0.94
N SER A 205 -16.96 22.62 0.14
CA SER A 205 -17.71 23.74 -0.42
C SER A 205 -18.86 23.28 -1.31
N TYR A 206 -18.61 22.29 -2.17
CA TYR A 206 -19.64 21.67 -2.99
C TYR A 206 -20.70 20.98 -2.11
N THR A 207 -20.29 20.21 -1.11
CA THR A 207 -21.20 19.54 -0.17
C THR A 207 -22.16 20.55 0.47
N ILE A 208 -21.64 21.66 1.00
CA ILE A 208 -22.44 22.71 1.61
C ILE A 208 -23.45 23.28 0.60
N SER A 209 -23.04 23.46 -0.65
CA SER A 209 -23.93 24.00 -1.71
C SER A 209 -25.08 23.06 -2.08
N GLN A 210 -24.91 21.73 -1.82
CA GLN A 210 -25.93 20.74 -2.11
C GLN A 210 -26.94 20.55 -0.98
N LEU A 211 -26.65 21.07 0.21
CA LEU A 211 -27.58 20.99 1.34
C LEU A 211 -28.82 21.83 1.04
N GLY A 212 -29.99 21.27 1.25
CA GLY A 212 -31.25 21.95 1.02
C GLY A 212 -32.44 21.21 1.64
N VAL A 213 -33.42 21.97 2.13
CA VAL A 213 -34.63 21.41 2.72
C VAL A 213 -35.33 20.49 1.69
N GLY A 214 -35.66 19.30 2.12
CA GLY A 214 -36.36 18.29 1.30
C GLY A 214 -35.45 17.30 0.57
N LYS A 215 -34.14 17.54 0.52
CA LYS A 215 -33.18 16.50 0.07
C LYS A 215 -32.91 15.52 1.19
N SER A 216 -32.71 14.24 0.84
CA SER A 216 -32.18 13.26 1.80
C SER A 216 -30.64 13.34 1.85
N TRP A 217 -30.05 12.94 2.96
CA TRP A 217 -28.59 12.83 3.10
C TRP A 217 -27.97 11.92 2.03
N GLY A 218 -28.64 10.82 1.69
CA GLY A 218 -28.18 9.91 0.62
C GLY A 218 -28.22 10.52 -0.78
N GLU A 219 -29.10 11.50 -1.07
CA GLU A 219 -29.07 12.25 -2.33
C GLU A 219 -27.88 13.20 -2.37
N VAL A 220 -27.61 13.90 -1.27
CA VAL A 220 -26.45 14.80 -1.16
C VAL A 220 -25.15 14.01 -1.29
N GLU A 221 -25.04 12.87 -0.60
CA GLU A 221 -23.88 11.98 -0.64
C GLU A 221 -23.59 11.49 -2.05
N LYS A 222 -24.58 11.05 -2.81
CA LYS A 222 -24.43 10.65 -4.21
C LYS A 222 -23.92 11.81 -5.09
N GLN A 223 -24.44 13.03 -4.89
CA GLN A 223 -23.97 14.20 -5.64
C GLN A 223 -22.52 14.52 -5.32
N VAL A 224 -22.12 14.42 -4.05
CA VAL A 224 -20.74 14.63 -3.61
C VAL A 224 -19.81 13.53 -4.16
N ALA A 225 -20.24 12.27 -4.17
CA ALA A 225 -19.47 11.20 -4.78
C ALA A 225 -19.23 11.43 -6.28
N HIS A 226 -20.25 11.87 -7.03
CA HIS A 226 -20.09 12.27 -8.43
C HIS A 226 -19.13 13.46 -8.61
N PHE A 227 -19.20 14.45 -7.71
CA PHE A 227 -18.27 15.55 -7.74
C PHE A 227 -16.83 15.08 -7.51
N MET A 228 -16.60 14.18 -6.55
CA MET A 228 -15.28 13.58 -6.27
C MET A 228 -14.72 12.89 -7.51
N ILE A 229 -15.50 11.99 -8.14
CA ILE A 229 -15.10 11.28 -9.36
C ILE A 229 -14.70 12.24 -10.48
N ASN A 230 -15.46 13.33 -10.68
CA ASN A 230 -15.18 14.33 -11.70
C ASN A 230 -13.93 15.20 -11.40
N HIS A 231 -13.35 15.05 -10.22
CA HIS A 231 -12.11 15.71 -9.79
C HIS A 231 -10.99 14.70 -9.53
N ASP A 232 -11.06 13.53 -10.17
CA ASP A 232 -10.08 12.45 -10.07
C ASP A 232 -9.85 11.96 -8.63
N VAL A 233 -10.90 12.01 -7.81
CA VAL A 233 -10.89 11.48 -6.45
C VAL A 233 -11.81 10.27 -6.37
N ASP A 234 -11.24 9.13 -6.05
CA ASP A 234 -12.03 7.91 -5.83
C ASP A 234 -12.72 7.97 -4.46
N PRO A 235 -14.06 7.92 -4.41
CA PRO A 235 -14.76 7.82 -3.14
C PRO A 235 -14.53 6.44 -2.53
N LEU A 236 -13.90 6.41 -1.36
CA LEU A 236 -13.74 5.17 -0.60
C LEU A 236 -15.11 4.63 -0.15
N PRO A 237 -15.27 3.32 0.05
CA PRO A 237 -16.47 2.74 0.64
C PRO A 237 -16.80 3.44 1.98
N GLY A 238 -18.03 3.94 2.09
CA GLY A 238 -18.47 4.73 3.25
C GLY A 238 -18.06 6.21 3.22
N SER A 239 -17.50 6.70 2.14
CA SER A 239 -17.20 8.12 1.89
C SER A 239 -17.96 8.62 0.65
N PRO A 240 -18.44 9.85 0.64
CA PRO A 240 -18.45 10.80 1.76
C PRO A 240 -19.44 10.39 2.84
N MET A 241 -19.07 10.57 4.10
CA MET A 241 -19.96 10.37 5.23
C MET A 241 -20.57 11.71 5.63
N LEU A 242 -21.88 11.82 5.51
CA LEU A 242 -22.63 13.02 5.89
C LEU A 242 -23.53 12.71 7.08
N PHE A 243 -23.41 13.52 8.11
CA PHE A 243 -24.22 13.42 9.32
C PHE A 243 -24.95 14.73 9.56
N GLY A 244 -26.21 14.67 9.93
CA GLY A 244 -26.98 15.84 10.28
C GLY A 244 -28.16 15.53 11.16
N GLY A 245 -28.54 16.52 11.97
CA GLY A 245 -29.64 16.42 12.89
C GLY A 245 -29.23 16.72 14.35
N ALA A 246 -30.18 17.14 15.17
CA ALA A 246 -29.91 17.63 16.51
C ALA A 246 -29.36 16.57 17.48
N TYR A 247 -29.32 15.28 17.10
CA TYR A 247 -29.00 14.18 18.02
C TYR A 247 -28.03 13.14 17.45
N ASP A 248 -27.44 13.37 16.28
CA ASP A 248 -26.78 12.30 15.54
C ASP A 248 -25.26 12.43 15.49
N LEU A 249 -24.63 11.97 16.56
CA LEU A 249 -23.22 11.55 16.57
C LEU A 249 -23.09 10.02 16.42
N VAL A 250 -24.16 9.32 16.03
CA VAL A 250 -24.18 7.85 15.96
C VAL A 250 -24.31 7.40 14.51
N PHE A 251 -23.46 6.49 14.13
CA PHE A 251 -23.46 5.80 12.84
C PHE A 251 -24.81 5.06 12.65
N ARG A 252 -25.72 5.62 11.86
CA ARG A 252 -27.04 5.04 11.63
C ARG A 252 -27.30 4.89 10.14
N PRO A 253 -27.31 3.64 9.62
CA PRO A 253 -27.57 3.37 8.20
C PRO A 253 -28.94 3.82 7.70
N ASP A 254 -29.92 3.97 8.60
CA ASP A 254 -31.26 4.45 8.30
C ASP A 254 -31.33 5.95 8.04
N LEU A 255 -30.32 6.73 8.45
CA LEU A 255 -30.23 8.17 8.20
C LEU A 255 -30.04 8.53 6.73
N PHE A 256 -29.54 7.63 5.88
CA PHE A 256 -29.45 7.85 4.44
C PHE A 256 -30.78 8.21 3.76
N ARG A 257 -31.91 7.92 4.41
CA ARG A 257 -33.26 8.21 3.91
C ARG A 257 -33.91 9.39 4.61
N THR A 258 -33.25 9.98 5.62
CA THR A 258 -33.82 11.07 6.38
C THR A 258 -33.63 12.41 5.63
N PRO A 259 -34.66 13.23 5.45
CA PRO A 259 -34.52 14.55 4.83
C PRO A 259 -33.63 15.48 5.65
N VAL A 260 -32.88 16.32 4.97
CA VAL A 260 -32.16 17.43 5.57
C VAL A 260 -33.19 18.41 6.14
N SER A 261 -33.12 18.70 7.42
CA SER A 261 -34.04 19.60 8.14
C SER A 261 -33.47 21.02 8.24
#